data_738972e3613456f4e611205fa47e9868
#
_entry.id   738972e3613456f4e611205fa47e9868
#
_cell.length_a   1.000
_cell.length_b   1.000
_cell.length_c   1.000
_cell.angle_alpha   90.00
_cell.angle_beta   90.00
_cell.angle_gamma   90.00
#
_symmetry.space_group_name_H-M   'P 1'
#
loop_
_entity.id
_entity.type
_entity.pdbx_description
1 polymer ?
#
loop_
_entity_poly.entity_id
_entity_poly.type
_entity_poly.pdbx_seq_one_letter_code
_entity_poly.pdbx_strand_id
1 'polypeptide(L)'
;MTVSPVAGGGDALARVQRENETLYAVIKTVSSSLDLDRVLDGIVEIATDATDCHAAFIYFVEDDRLLLRAASPRYSHLVGTLGWGLDQGLTGWVARTKTPEFIRDNALADPRMKYVPELEEEHFQSMVAVPVLGRVGDVLGVVVLHTQAPREFDDGVLNFLVHTASLVAGAIENAKLFEGTRRRVDALTTLTQLSQALAAVTLREDLYDAVTRGARQLLGADACQIWRIDPDADELNLAGAEPPDDAARPARAAQLMALMRGGRSGAVEDELVIAPLAAGDEQLGLLCCMAHERKFDDEDAELLRAVAHQTAVGLKKAELIERLTAENIVKDMFEALAAGSVEAAEAKASEARCDLSRPHVFIHALRAPSADDEDAPAWPTVASRFEGRLGRLYPRAFFDSRHDCVRVIAPLPTAGAAALERLRQACEELARLDGVVVGLSDVDRGAASARRRMREAADAARIGRSLVAEGGAVSYEGLGAYKYLVHLELDDAPHDRYRQSVEELIDYDRRRGARLMETLERFLADRGSVAASARALYIHPNTVRQRLERIERVTGLDLGTEDLLSLELALKLARLHDVRGDRE
;
A
#
# COMPACT_ATOMS: atom_id res chain seq x y z
N MET A 1 -44.61 -88.00 -23.81
CA MET A 1 -44.00 -87.14 -22.87
C MET A 1 -43.71 -85.79 -23.57
N THR A 2 -44.66 -84.89 -23.48
CA THR A 2 -44.58 -83.60 -24.13
C THR A 2 -44.11 -82.62 -23.05
N VAL A 3 -42.95 -82.05 -23.30
CA VAL A 3 -42.38 -81.01 -22.44
C VAL A 3 -43.06 -79.69 -22.80
N SER A 4 -43.78 -79.07 -21.78
CA SER A 4 -44.32 -77.71 -21.90
C SER A 4 -43.18 -76.69 -21.89
N PRO A 5 -43.24 -75.62 -22.69
CA PRO A 5 -42.26 -74.56 -22.64
C PRO A 5 -42.48 -73.67 -21.41
N VAL A 6 -41.42 -73.37 -20.74
CA VAL A 6 -41.35 -72.41 -19.61
C VAL A 6 -41.71 -71.02 -20.11
N ALA A 7 -42.90 -70.55 -19.83
CA ALA A 7 -43.42 -69.22 -20.20
C ALA A 7 -43.06 -68.18 -19.13
N GLY A 8 -41.80 -68.06 -18.72
CA GLY A 8 -41.36 -67.10 -17.69
C GLY A 8 -40.16 -66.23 -18.08
N GLY A 9 -39.44 -66.55 -19.15
CA GLY A 9 -38.18 -65.87 -19.46
C GLY A 9 -38.34 -64.61 -20.32
N GLY A 10 -39.41 -64.48 -21.09
CA GLY A 10 -39.63 -63.33 -21.97
C GLY A 10 -40.08 -62.06 -21.26
N ASP A 11 -40.91 -62.22 -20.27
CA ASP A 11 -41.44 -61.10 -19.46
C ASP A 11 -40.37 -60.46 -18.54
N ALA A 12 -39.48 -61.31 -17.99
CA ALA A 12 -38.37 -60.81 -17.15
C ALA A 12 -37.34 -60.03 -18.00
N LEU A 13 -37.04 -60.51 -19.21
CA LEU A 13 -36.10 -59.82 -20.11
C LEU A 13 -36.67 -58.48 -20.62
N ALA A 14 -37.95 -58.45 -20.99
CA ALA A 14 -38.62 -57.22 -21.43
C ALA A 14 -38.76 -56.18 -20.31
N ARG A 15 -38.85 -56.64 -19.04
CA ARG A 15 -38.85 -55.75 -17.89
C ARG A 15 -37.48 -55.11 -17.64
N VAL A 16 -36.39 -55.90 -17.64
CA VAL A 16 -35.01 -55.41 -17.47
C VAL A 16 -34.64 -54.48 -18.61
N GLN A 17 -35.09 -54.73 -19.84
CA GLN A 17 -34.85 -53.81 -20.96
C GLN A 17 -35.55 -52.46 -20.76
N ARG A 18 -36.80 -52.43 -20.33
CA ARG A 18 -37.53 -51.19 -20.06
C ARG A 18 -36.91 -50.40 -18.89
N GLU A 19 -36.48 -51.07 -17.82
CA GLU A 19 -35.78 -50.45 -16.69
C GLU A 19 -34.46 -49.78 -17.18
N ASN A 20 -33.69 -50.49 -18.01
CA ASN A 20 -32.45 -49.94 -18.60
C ASN A 20 -32.71 -48.72 -19.51
N GLU A 21 -33.70 -48.79 -20.39
CA GLU A 21 -34.10 -47.69 -21.27
C GLU A 21 -34.49 -46.45 -20.48
N THR A 22 -35.23 -46.63 -19.36
CA THR A 22 -35.65 -45.56 -18.49
C THR A 22 -34.50 -44.95 -17.72
N LEU A 23 -33.59 -45.75 -17.17
CA LEU A 23 -32.38 -45.28 -16.53
C LEU A 23 -31.48 -44.51 -17.52
N TYR A 24 -31.38 -45.00 -18.78
CA TYR A 24 -30.68 -44.26 -19.84
C TYR A 24 -31.33 -42.89 -20.11
N ALA A 25 -32.65 -42.80 -20.13
CA ALA A 25 -33.38 -41.54 -20.28
C ALA A 25 -33.08 -40.54 -19.13
N VAL A 26 -33.05 -41.02 -17.88
CA VAL A 26 -32.69 -40.22 -16.70
C VAL A 26 -31.23 -39.75 -16.82
N ILE A 27 -30.29 -40.65 -17.13
CA ILE A 27 -28.86 -40.30 -17.29
C ILE A 27 -28.68 -39.22 -18.39
N LYS A 28 -29.37 -39.39 -19.51
CA LYS A 28 -29.34 -38.42 -20.63
C LYS A 28 -29.87 -37.07 -20.20
N THR A 29 -30.97 -37.04 -19.43
CA THR A 29 -31.55 -35.78 -18.89
C THR A 29 -30.58 -35.10 -17.95
N VAL A 30 -30.01 -35.83 -16.98
CA VAL A 30 -29.00 -35.29 -16.02
C VAL A 30 -27.76 -34.80 -16.74
N SER A 31 -27.33 -35.42 -17.83
CA SER A 31 -26.13 -35.06 -18.58
C SER A 31 -26.35 -33.94 -19.62
N SER A 32 -27.60 -33.62 -19.96
CA SER A 32 -27.94 -32.71 -21.06
C SER A 32 -28.01 -31.23 -20.66
N SER A 33 -28.10 -30.92 -19.40
CA SER A 33 -28.26 -29.55 -18.89
C SER A 33 -27.50 -29.35 -17.58
N LEU A 34 -26.96 -28.15 -17.41
CA LEU A 34 -26.41 -27.65 -16.14
C LEU A 34 -27.48 -26.89 -15.32
N ASP A 35 -28.64 -26.66 -15.90
CA ASP A 35 -29.79 -26.05 -15.25
C ASP A 35 -30.49 -27.12 -14.41
N LEU A 36 -30.35 -27.01 -13.09
CA LEU A 36 -30.83 -27.99 -12.14
C LEU A 36 -32.35 -28.13 -12.20
N ASP A 37 -33.08 -27.04 -12.32
CA ASP A 37 -34.55 -27.04 -12.34
C ASP A 37 -35.08 -27.83 -13.55
N ARG A 38 -34.51 -27.61 -14.73
CA ARG A 38 -34.84 -28.38 -15.94
C ARG A 38 -34.52 -29.88 -15.81
N VAL A 39 -33.41 -30.20 -15.14
CA VAL A 39 -33.02 -31.60 -14.91
C VAL A 39 -34.01 -32.26 -13.97
N LEU A 40 -34.41 -31.60 -12.90
CA LEU A 40 -35.36 -32.11 -11.94
C LEU A 40 -36.75 -32.31 -12.52
N ASP A 41 -37.25 -31.36 -13.29
CA ASP A 41 -38.54 -31.45 -14.00
C ASP A 41 -38.55 -32.66 -14.96
N GLY A 42 -37.48 -32.84 -15.74
CA GLY A 42 -37.37 -33.99 -16.60
C GLY A 42 -37.31 -35.32 -15.86
N ILE A 43 -36.67 -35.38 -14.70
CA ILE A 43 -36.64 -36.57 -13.84
C ILE A 43 -38.04 -36.88 -13.28
N VAL A 44 -38.78 -35.88 -12.83
CA VAL A 44 -40.16 -36.05 -12.34
C VAL A 44 -41.06 -36.63 -13.41
N GLU A 45 -40.97 -36.13 -14.67
CA GLU A 45 -41.71 -36.63 -15.79
C GLU A 45 -41.38 -38.11 -16.10
N ILE A 46 -40.08 -38.42 -16.23
CA ILE A 46 -39.60 -39.77 -16.49
C ILE A 46 -40.02 -40.72 -15.36
N ALA A 47 -39.89 -40.31 -14.10
CA ALA A 47 -40.25 -41.13 -12.93
C ALA A 47 -41.74 -41.40 -12.88
N THR A 48 -42.59 -40.42 -13.22
CA THR A 48 -44.05 -40.55 -13.27
C THR A 48 -44.45 -41.55 -14.35
N ASP A 49 -43.90 -41.40 -15.56
CA ASP A 49 -44.22 -42.29 -16.71
C ASP A 49 -43.70 -43.71 -16.51
N ALA A 50 -42.48 -43.87 -16.07
CA ALA A 50 -41.82 -45.16 -15.92
C ALA A 50 -42.44 -46.03 -14.81
N THR A 51 -42.97 -45.40 -13.78
CA THR A 51 -43.55 -46.09 -12.62
C THR A 51 -45.07 -46.13 -12.69
N ASP A 52 -45.70 -45.56 -13.71
CA ASP A 52 -47.19 -45.45 -13.80
C ASP A 52 -47.80 -44.90 -12.51
N CYS A 53 -47.14 -43.88 -11.95
CA CYS A 53 -47.60 -43.13 -10.76
C CYS A 53 -48.39 -41.88 -11.15
N HIS A 54 -49.26 -41.43 -10.28
CA HIS A 54 -50.14 -40.28 -10.52
C HIS A 54 -49.47 -38.95 -10.24
N ALA A 55 -48.50 -38.93 -9.33
CA ALA A 55 -47.69 -37.74 -9.05
C ALA A 55 -46.30 -38.11 -8.53
N ALA A 56 -45.31 -37.30 -8.89
CA ALA A 56 -43.95 -37.37 -8.38
C ALA A 56 -43.53 -36.00 -7.83
N PHE A 57 -42.76 -36.02 -6.78
CA PHE A 57 -42.26 -34.81 -6.11
C PHE A 57 -40.79 -35.01 -5.72
N ILE A 58 -40.00 -33.95 -5.81
CA ILE A 58 -38.62 -33.92 -5.34
C ILE A 58 -38.52 -32.76 -4.33
N TYR A 59 -38.16 -33.09 -3.10
CA TYR A 59 -37.91 -32.14 -2.05
C TYR A 59 -36.41 -32.04 -1.77
N PHE A 60 -35.92 -30.82 -1.50
CA PHE A 60 -34.56 -30.61 -1.04
C PHE A 60 -34.54 -30.30 0.44
N VAL A 61 -33.45 -30.64 1.09
CA VAL A 61 -33.17 -30.23 2.47
C VAL A 61 -32.41 -28.91 2.43
N GLU A 62 -33.05 -27.86 2.93
CA GLU A 62 -32.51 -26.51 3.03
C GLU A 62 -32.83 -26.01 4.47
N ASP A 63 -31.82 -25.58 5.23
CA ASP A 63 -31.94 -25.03 6.58
C ASP A 63 -32.84 -25.89 7.54
N ASP A 64 -32.58 -27.20 7.59
CA ASP A 64 -33.36 -28.20 8.35
C ASP A 64 -34.86 -28.30 7.97
N ARG A 65 -35.20 -27.90 6.76
CA ARG A 65 -36.53 -27.99 6.17
C ARG A 65 -36.51 -28.73 4.86
N LEU A 66 -37.61 -29.38 4.54
CA LEU A 66 -37.88 -29.90 3.19
C LEU A 66 -38.62 -28.83 2.40
N LEU A 67 -38.08 -28.47 1.25
CA LEU A 67 -38.68 -27.54 0.30
C LEU A 67 -38.94 -28.25 -1.01
N LEU A 68 -40.15 -28.11 -1.58
CA LEU A 68 -40.52 -28.68 -2.87
C LEU A 68 -39.74 -27.98 -3.99
N ARG A 69 -38.93 -28.73 -4.73
CA ARG A 69 -38.07 -28.21 -5.82
C ARG A 69 -38.50 -28.66 -7.21
N ALA A 70 -39.18 -29.82 -7.32
CA ALA A 70 -39.78 -30.22 -8.57
C ALA A 70 -41.02 -31.08 -8.30
N ALA A 71 -42.00 -30.99 -9.17
CA ALA A 71 -43.29 -31.67 -9.04
C ALA A 71 -43.88 -32.03 -10.40
N SER A 72 -44.73 -33.06 -10.46
CA SER A 72 -45.55 -33.36 -11.65
C SER A 72 -46.32 -32.10 -12.10
N PRO A 73 -46.56 -31.90 -13.42
CA PRO A 73 -47.02 -30.63 -13.99
C PRO A 73 -48.24 -30.00 -13.30
N ARG A 74 -49.18 -30.83 -12.81
CA ARG A 74 -50.37 -30.38 -12.06
C ARG A 74 -50.01 -29.58 -10.81
N TYR A 75 -48.88 -29.87 -10.17
CA TYR A 75 -48.43 -29.33 -8.88
C TYR A 75 -47.23 -28.34 -9.02
N SER A 76 -46.85 -28.00 -10.24
CA SER A 76 -45.69 -27.11 -10.50
C SER A 76 -45.81 -25.73 -9.86
N HIS A 77 -47.03 -25.23 -9.64
CA HIS A 77 -47.29 -23.95 -8.98
C HIS A 77 -46.90 -23.93 -7.47
N LEU A 78 -46.67 -25.09 -6.86
CA LEU A 78 -46.25 -25.21 -5.45
C LEU A 78 -44.74 -25.26 -5.27
N VAL A 79 -44.00 -25.37 -6.36
CA VAL A 79 -42.52 -25.41 -6.34
C VAL A 79 -41.97 -24.13 -5.76
N GLY A 80 -41.02 -24.24 -4.84
CA GLY A 80 -40.37 -23.12 -4.15
C GLY A 80 -41.20 -22.51 -3.00
N THR A 81 -42.50 -22.85 -2.88
CA THR A 81 -43.39 -22.30 -1.83
C THR A 81 -43.77 -23.31 -0.78
N LEU A 82 -43.93 -24.58 -1.17
CA LEU A 82 -44.35 -25.65 -0.28
C LEU A 82 -43.17 -26.27 0.44
N GLY A 83 -43.24 -26.32 1.79
CA GLY A 83 -42.19 -26.93 2.59
C GLY A 83 -42.54 -27.07 4.06
N TRP A 84 -41.84 -27.97 4.76
CA TRP A 84 -42.03 -28.26 6.19
C TRP A 84 -40.74 -28.75 6.86
N GLY A 85 -40.77 -28.87 8.20
CA GLY A 85 -39.62 -29.34 8.97
C GLY A 85 -39.33 -30.82 8.76
N LEU A 86 -38.08 -31.24 8.99
CA LEU A 86 -37.66 -32.65 8.88
C LEU A 86 -38.34 -33.58 9.88
N ASP A 87 -39.00 -33.06 10.91
CA ASP A 87 -39.75 -33.81 11.90
C ASP A 87 -41.15 -34.21 11.42
N GLN A 88 -41.59 -33.77 10.26
CA GLN A 88 -42.97 -33.91 9.79
C GLN A 88 -43.09 -34.77 8.53
N GLY A 89 -44.12 -35.60 8.50
CA GLY A 89 -44.48 -36.40 7.33
C GLY A 89 -43.57 -37.59 7.08
N LEU A 90 -43.98 -38.49 6.14
CA LEU A 90 -43.17 -39.60 5.68
C LEU A 90 -41.86 -39.15 5.04
N THR A 91 -41.89 -38.02 4.31
CA THR A 91 -40.70 -37.41 3.70
C THR A 91 -39.67 -37.00 4.73
N GLY A 92 -40.11 -36.36 5.85
CA GLY A 92 -39.22 -36.00 6.96
C GLY A 92 -38.69 -37.27 7.67
N TRP A 93 -39.51 -38.30 7.81
CA TRP A 93 -39.07 -39.60 8.34
C TRP A 93 -37.96 -40.20 7.50
N VAL A 94 -38.14 -40.30 6.18
CA VAL A 94 -37.14 -40.82 5.22
C VAL A 94 -35.86 -39.99 5.23
N ALA A 95 -35.96 -38.67 5.29
CA ALA A 95 -34.80 -37.79 5.41
C ALA A 95 -33.96 -38.09 6.68
N ARG A 96 -34.60 -38.32 7.82
CA ARG A 96 -33.89 -38.63 9.07
C ARG A 96 -33.33 -40.05 9.15
N THR A 97 -34.12 -41.04 8.70
CA THR A 97 -33.73 -42.46 8.77
C THR A 97 -32.79 -42.87 7.65
N LYS A 98 -32.73 -42.08 6.57
CA LYS A 98 -31.91 -42.34 5.35
C LYS A 98 -32.25 -43.68 4.69
N THR A 99 -33.47 -44.17 4.88
CA THR A 99 -33.97 -45.44 4.35
C THR A 99 -35.21 -45.19 3.52
N PRO A 100 -35.40 -45.91 2.39
CA PRO A 100 -36.64 -45.88 1.64
C PRO A 100 -37.81 -46.39 2.49
N GLU A 101 -38.97 -45.73 2.40
CA GLU A 101 -40.18 -46.10 3.07
C GLU A 101 -41.37 -45.98 2.12
N PHE A 102 -42.40 -46.79 2.39
CA PHE A 102 -43.62 -46.78 1.57
C PHE A 102 -44.88 -47.05 2.42
N ILE A 103 -45.98 -46.58 1.92
CA ILE A 103 -47.33 -46.85 2.44
C ILE A 103 -48.12 -47.51 1.30
N ARG A 104 -48.70 -48.68 1.55
CA ARG A 104 -49.32 -49.52 0.50
C ARG A 104 -50.77 -49.18 0.21
N ASP A 105 -51.48 -48.70 1.23
CA ASP A 105 -52.90 -48.40 1.16
C ASP A 105 -53.28 -47.39 2.23
N ASN A 106 -54.33 -46.59 2.00
CA ASN A 106 -54.89 -45.62 2.93
C ASN A 106 -53.83 -44.69 3.55
N ALA A 107 -53.08 -44.01 2.71
CA ALA A 107 -51.93 -43.19 3.11
C ALA A 107 -52.26 -42.18 4.23
N LEU A 108 -53.46 -41.61 4.23
CA LEU A 108 -53.86 -40.63 5.24
C LEU A 108 -54.06 -41.25 6.65
N ALA A 109 -54.23 -42.55 6.75
CA ALA A 109 -54.36 -43.24 8.06
C ALA A 109 -52.98 -43.62 8.66
N ASP A 110 -51.89 -43.53 7.92
CA ASP A 110 -50.55 -43.83 8.44
C ASP A 110 -50.10 -42.74 9.40
N PRO A 111 -49.69 -43.08 10.64
CA PRO A 111 -49.29 -42.12 11.68
C PRO A 111 -48.07 -41.27 11.27
N ARG A 112 -47.31 -41.69 10.27
CA ARG A 112 -46.16 -40.94 9.74
C ARG A 112 -46.56 -39.90 8.68
N MET A 113 -47.83 -39.95 8.21
CA MET A 113 -48.30 -39.02 7.16
C MET A 113 -48.56 -37.65 7.73
N LYS A 114 -48.22 -36.62 6.97
CA LYS A 114 -48.63 -35.23 7.17
C LYS A 114 -49.61 -34.88 6.07
N TYR A 115 -50.82 -34.47 6.43
CA TYR A 115 -51.79 -34.01 5.46
C TYR A 115 -51.45 -32.60 4.94
N VAL A 116 -51.31 -32.46 3.62
CA VAL A 116 -51.02 -31.21 2.93
C VAL A 116 -52.15 -30.95 1.92
N PRO A 117 -53.12 -30.07 2.24
CA PRO A 117 -54.28 -29.82 1.40
C PRO A 117 -53.92 -29.38 -0.03
N GLU A 118 -52.85 -28.62 -0.19
CA GLU A 118 -52.37 -28.09 -1.46
C GLU A 118 -51.92 -29.20 -2.44
N LEU A 119 -51.59 -30.38 -1.93
CA LEU A 119 -51.25 -31.57 -2.71
C LEU A 119 -52.47 -32.45 -3.03
N GLU A 120 -53.67 -32.10 -2.55
CA GLU A 120 -54.89 -32.88 -2.74
C GLU A 120 -54.67 -34.36 -2.29
N GLU A 121 -54.00 -34.58 -1.15
CA GLU A 121 -53.53 -35.91 -0.71
C GLU A 121 -54.67 -36.89 -0.40
N GLU A 122 -55.91 -36.43 -0.24
CA GLU A 122 -57.10 -37.26 -0.12
C GLU A 122 -57.35 -38.16 -1.33
N HIS A 123 -56.78 -37.83 -2.48
CA HIS A 123 -56.87 -38.66 -3.67
C HIS A 123 -55.84 -39.76 -3.76
N PHE A 124 -54.83 -39.78 -2.85
CA PHE A 124 -53.74 -40.75 -2.92
C PHE A 124 -53.91 -41.87 -1.87
N GLN A 125 -53.80 -43.11 -2.34
CA GLN A 125 -53.89 -44.31 -1.50
C GLN A 125 -52.53 -44.83 -1.11
N SER A 126 -51.54 -44.80 -1.99
CA SER A 126 -50.21 -45.32 -1.72
C SER A 126 -49.15 -44.26 -1.99
N MET A 127 -48.07 -44.38 -1.26
CA MET A 127 -46.93 -43.48 -1.32
C MET A 127 -45.61 -44.23 -1.16
N VAL A 128 -44.57 -43.87 -1.91
CA VAL A 128 -43.21 -44.34 -1.68
C VAL A 128 -42.28 -43.12 -1.65
N ALA A 129 -41.37 -43.08 -0.71
CA ALA A 129 -40.39 -42.03 -0.51
C ALA A 129 -38.97 -42.62 -0.41
N VAL A 130 -38.02 -42.03 -1.13
CA VAL A 130 -36.65 -42.50 -1.22
C VAL A 130 -35.69 -41.33 -0.94
N PRO A 131 -34.68 -41.49 -0.05
CA PRO A 131 -33.76 -40.42 0.27
C PRO A 131 -32.80 -40.18 -0.89
N VAL A 132 -32.49 -38.90 -1.15
CA VAL A 132 -31.43 -38.46 -2.03
C VAL A 132 -30.19 -38.23 -1.17
N LEU A 133 -29.23 -39.14 -1.27
CA LEU A 133 -28.01 -39.15 -0.46
C LEU A 133 -26.83 -38.63 -1.23
N GLY A 134 -26.13 -37.63 -0.66
CA GLY A 134 -24.86 -37.15 -1.16
C GLY A 134 -23.71 -38.14 -0.96
N ARG A 135 -22.55 -37.88 -1.54
CA ARG A 135 -21.38 -38.78 -1.50
C ARG A 135 -20.85 -39.05 -0.09
N VAL A 136 -21.02 -38.11 0.84
CA VAL A 136 -20.62 -38.27 2.25
C VAL A 136 -21.72 -38.84 3.12
N GLY A 137 -22.88 -39.24 2.50
CA GLY A 137 -24.01 -39.84 3.21
C GLY A 137 -24.92 -38.83 3.93
N ASP A 138 -24.79 -37.57 3.62
CA ASP A 138 -25.72 -36.50 3.96
C ASP A 138 -27.01 -36.60 3.14
N VAL A 139 -28.11 -36.09 3.66
CA VAL A 139 -29.39 -36.09 2.94
C VAL A 139 -29.55 -34.79 2.22
N LEU A 140 -29.53 -34.83 0.89
CA LEU A 140 -29.74 -33.67 0.03
C LEU A 140 -31.22 -33.42 -0.27
N GLY A 141 -32.06 -34.47 -0.16
CA GLY A 141 -33.47 -34.36 -0.47
C GLY A 141 -34.21 -35.70 -0.33
N VAL A 142 -35.45 -35.72 -0.81
CA VAL A 142 -36.30 -36.92 -0.85
C VAL A 142 -37.10 -36.92 -2.17
N VAL A 143 -37.11 -38.04 -2.86
CA VAL A 143 -37.96 -38.28 -4.04
C VAL A 143 -39.19 -39.06 -3.58
N VAL A 144 -40.38 -38.65 -4.02
CA VAL A 144 -41.66 -39.20 -3.58
C VAL A 144 -42.54 -39.50 -4.78
N LEU A 145 -43.21 -40.66 -4.77
CA LEU A 145 -44.24 -41.00 -5.74
C LEU A 145 -45.54 -41.29 -5.03
N HIS A 146 -46.64 -40.86 -5.63
CA HIS A 146 -48.00 -41.10 -5.13
C HIS A 146 -48.84 -41.82 -6.18
N THR A 147 -49.72 -42.74 -5.70
CA THR A 147 -50.72 -43.41 -6.53
C THR A 147 -52.12 -43.25 -5.95
N GLN A 148 -53.13 -43.15 -6.85
CA GLN A 148 -54.53 -43.01 -6.45
C GLN A 148 -55.17 -44.35 -6.11
N ALA A 149 -54.56 -45.46 -6.52
CA ALA A 149 -55.00 -46.82 -6.16
C ALA A 149 -54.02 -47.45 -5.17
N PRO A 150 -54.51 -48.36 -4.30
CA PRO A 150 -53.62 -49.16 -3.46
C PRO A 150 -52.60 -49.91 -4.32
N ARG A 151 -51.33 -49.83 -3.90
CA ARG A 151 -50.23 -50.44 -4.69
C ARG A 151 -49.14 -50.99 -3.79
N GLU A 152 -48.72 -52.21 -4.09
CA GLU A 152 -47.45 -52.76 -3.60
C GLU A 152 -46.31 -52.31 -4.50
N PHE A 153 -45.31 -51.65 -3.90
CA PHE A 153 -44.09 -51.25 -4.60
C PHE A 153 -43.11 -52.43 -4.55
N ASP A 154 -42.89 -53.07 -5.68
CA ASP A 154 -41.95 -54.20 -5.78
C ASP A 154 -40.48 -53.71 -5.75
N ASP A 155 -39.54 -54.66 -5.57
CA ASP A 155 -38.12 -54.38 -5.50
C ASP A 155 -37.59 -53.67 -6.77
N GLY A 156 -38.21 -53.87 -7.94
CA GLY A 156 -37.85 -53.18 -9.18
C GLY A 156 -38.12 -51.69 -9.12
N VAL A 157 -39.32 -51.32 -8.68
CA VAL A 157 -39.69 -49.89 -8.49
C VAL A 157 -38.82 -49.24 -7.44
N LEU A 158 -38.56 -49.92 -6.32
CA LEU A 158 -37.69 -49.38 -5.26
C LEU A 158 -36.26 -49.19 -5.79
N ASN A 159 -35.69 -50.18 -6.46
CA ASN A 159 -34.35 -50.06 -7.05
C ASN A 159 -34.26 -48.96 -8.09
N PHE A 160 -35.27 -48.82 -8.94
CA PHE A 160 -35.34 -47.74 -9.94
C PHE A 160 -35.31 -46.36 -9.25
N LEU A 161 -36.13 -46.19 -8.16
CA LEU A 161 -36.18 -44.94 -7.45
C LEU A 161 -34.88 -44.65 -6.70
N VAL A 162 -34.22 -45.64 -6.09
CA VAL A 162 -32.91 -45.47 -5.44
C VAL A 162 -31.85 -45.05 -6.45
N HIS A 163 -31.84 -45.66 -7.64
CA HIS A 163 -30.90 -45.23 -8.72
C HIS A 163 -31.22 -43.82 -9.20
N THR A 164 -32.49 -43.51 -9.41
CA THR A 164 -32.95 -42.17 -9.78
C THR A 164 -32.55 -41.13 -8.70
N ALA A 165 -32.77 -41.43 -7.43
CA ALA A 165 -32.33 -40.55 -6.33
C ALA A 165 -30.80 -40.32 -6.31
N SER A 166 -30.02 -41.38 -6.63
CA SER A 166 -28.56 -41.26 -6.76
C SER A 166 -28.14 -40.35 -7.93
N LEU A 167 -28.87 -40.41 -9.06
CA LEU A 167 -28.62 -39.50 -10.20
C LEU A 167 -29.03 -38.06 -9.87
N VAL A 168 -30.14 -37.86 -9.13
CA VAL A 168 -30.55 -36.54 -8.62
C VAL A 168 -29.48 -35.99 -7.67
N ALA A 169 -28.93 -36.80 -6.77
CA ALA A 169 -27.84 -36.39 -5.89
C ALA A 169 -26.63 -35.87 -6.69
N GLY A 170 -26.21 -36.63 -7.72
CA GLY A 170 -25.13 -36.22 -8.61
C GLY A 170 -25.41 -34.91 -9.35
N ALA A 171 -26.66 -34.70 -9.81
CA ALA A 171 -27.07 -33.44 -10.46
C ALA A 171 -26.99 -32.25 -9.50
N ILE A 172 -27.48 -32.41 -8.26
CA ILE A 172 -27.41 -31.36 -7.23
C ILE A 172 -25.98 -31.00 -6.90
N GLU A 173 -25.11 -32.00 -6.66
CA GLU A 173 -23.70 -31.77 -6.34
C GLU A 173 -22.96 -31.06 -7.50
N ASN A 174 -23.18 -31.52 -8.73
CA ASN A 174 -22.58 -30.91 -9.93
C ASN A 174 -23.03 -29.45 -10.13
N ALA A 175 -24.33 -29.16 -9.94
CA ALA A 175 -24.85 -27.82 -10.05
C ALA A 175 -24.23 -26.88 -8.98
N LYS A 176 -24.15 -27.33 -7.72
CA LYS A 176 -23.51 -26.57 -6.62
C LYS A 176 -22.03 -26.30 -6.92
N LEU A 177 -21.28 -27.31 -7.40
CA LEU A 177 -19.87 -27.16 -7.75
C LEU A 177 -19.66 -26.18 -8.92
N PHE A 178 -20.52 -26.30 -9.94
CA PHE A 178 -20.44 -25.41 -11.11
C PHE A 178 -20.74 -23.96 -10.73
N GLU A 179 -21.78 -23.73 -9.97
CA GLU A 179 -22.16 -22.39 -9.50
C GLU A 179 -21.08 -21.77 -8.61
N GLY A 180 -20.51 -22.53 -7.67
CA GLY A 180 -19.38 -22.08 -6.85
C GLY A 180 -18.14 -21.77 -7.69
N THR A 181 -17.83 -22.60 -8.69
CA THR A 181 -16.69 -22.35 -9.60
C THR A 181 -16.92 -21.09 -10.44
N ARG A 182 -18.12 -20.92 -10.98
CA ARG A 182 -18.48 -19.75 -11.79
C ARG A 182 -18.37 -18.45 -10.98
N ARG A 183 -18.89 -18.43 -9.75
CA ARG A 183 -18.77 -17.27 -8.85
C ARG A 183 -17.31 -16.91 -8.60
N ARG A 184 -16.43 -17.91 -8.36
CA ARG A 184 -15.00 -17.68 -8.18
C ARG A 184 -14.33 -17.12 -9.43
N VAL A 185 -14.67 -17.62 -10.62
CA VAL A 185 -14.12 -17.12 -11.90
C VAL A 185 -14.56 -15.68 -12.14
N ASP A 186 -15.84 -15.36 -11.91
CA ASP A 186 -16.38 -14.01 -12.06
C ASP A 186 -15.71 -13.04 -11.08
N ALA A 187 -15.53 -13.45 -9.83
CA ALA A 187 -14.83 -12.67 -8.80
C ALA A 187 -13.36 -12.41 -9.17
N LEU A 188 -12.61 -13.45 -9.60
CA LEU A 188 -11.22 -13.31 -10.03
C LEU A 188 -11.09 -12.41 -11.28
N THR A 189 -12.02 -12.51 -12.21
CA THR A 189 -12.04 -11.66 -13.41
C THR A 189 -12.23 -10.19 -13.03
N THR A 190 -13.19 -9.91 -12.14
CA THR A 190 -13.46 -8.57 -11.65
C THR A 190 -12.29 -8.01 -10.85
N LEU A 191 -11.67 -8.82 -9.98
CA LEU A 191 -10.45 -8.42 -9.25
C LEU A 191 -9.30 -8.11 -10.21
N THR A 192 -9.12 -8.89 -11.27
CA THR A 192 -8.07 -8.65 -12.27
C THR A 192 -8.30 -7.34 -13.02
N GLN A 193 -9.54 -7.08 -13.44
CA GLN A 193 -9.92 -5.82 -14.10
C GLN A 193 -9.73 -4.62 -13.16
N LEU A 194 -10.13 -4.74 -11.90
CA LEU A 194 -9.91 -3.72 -10.88
C LEU A 194 -8.42 -3.46 -10.68
N SER A 195 -7.60 -4.52 -10.54
CA SER A 195 -6.15 -4.39 -10.40
C SER A 195 -5.50 -3.69 -11.58
N GLN A 196 -5.93 -4.00 -12.81
CA GLN A 196 -5.45 -3.32 -14.03
C GLN A 196 -5.87 -1.85 -14.06
N ALA A 197 -7.12 -1.54 -13.70
CA ALA A 197 -7.60 -0.17 -13.61
C ALA A 197 -6.81 0.63 -12.56
N LEU A 198 -6.58 0.06 -11.37
CA LEU A 198 -5.78 0.67 -10.30
C LEU A 198 -4.31 0.88 -10.69
N ALA A 199 -3.73 -0.04 -11.47
CA ALA A 199 -2.37 0.10 -11.96
C ALA A 199 -2.17 1.28 -12.93
N ALA A 200 -3.22 1.64 -13.67
CA ALA A 200 -3.23 2.74 -14.63
C ALA A 200 -3.45 4.11 -13.98
N VAL A 201 -4.01 4.15 -12.77
CA VAL A 201 -4.32 5.40 -12.06
C VAL A 201 -3.06 5.98 -11.43
N THR A 202 -2.83 7.27 -11.65
CA THR A 202 -1.69 8.03 -11.12
C THR A 202 -2.11 9.06 -10.07
N LEU A 203 -3.38 9.47 -10.07
CA LEU A 203 -3.91 10.43 -9.12
C LEU A 203 -4.67 9.71 -8.00
N ARG A 204 -4.51 10.16 -6.79
CA ARG A 204 -5.10 9.57 -5.58
C ARG A 204 -6.62 9.60 -5.59
N GLU A 205 -7.21 10.71 -6.07
CA GLU A 205 -8.67 10.90 -6.16
C GLU A 205 -9.31 9.90 -7.12
N ASP A 206 -8.73 9.73 -8.32
CA ASP A 206 -9.20 8.75 -9.30
C ASP A 206 -9.12 7.31 -8.76
N LEU A 207 -8.11 7.02 -7.91
CA LEU A 207 -7.95 5.74 -7.25
C LEU A 207 -9.10 5.46 -6.28
N TYR A 208 -9.49 6.45 -5.46
CA TYR A 208 -10.59 6.30 -4.52
C TYR A 208 -11.91 6.01 -5.23
N ASP A 209 -12.20 6.75 -6.30
CA ASP A 209 -13.41 6.56 -7.10
C ASP A 209 -13.46 5.19 -7.80
N ALA A 210 -12.32 4.74 -8.33
CA ALA A 210 -12.24 3.43 -8.98
C ALA A 210 -12.44 2.28 -7.97
N VAL A 211 -11.84 2.39 -6.80
CA VAL A 211 -11.93 1.37 -5.74
C VAL A 211 -13.32 1.30 -5.15
N THR A 212 -13.91 2.43 -4.74
CA THR A 212 -15.22 2.44 -4.10
C THR A 212 -16.30 1.92 -5.02
N ARG A 213 -16.27 2.31 -6.30
CA ARG A 213 -17.20 1.81 -7.33
C ARG A 213 -16.97 0.32 -7.61
N GLY A 214 -15.72 -0.09 -7.78
CA GLY A 214 -15.37 -1.48 -8.07
C GLY A 214 -15.68 -2.43 -6.93
N ALA A 215 -15.35 -2.08 -5.69
CA ALA A 215 -15.64 -2.88 -4.51
C ALA A 215 -17.15 -3.00 -4.24
N ARG A 216 -17.88 -1.87 -4.38
CA ARG A 216 -19.35 -1.87 -4.29
C ARG A 216 -19.98 -2.83 -5.29
N GLN A 217 -19.54 -2.79 -6.54
CA GLN A 217 -20.07 -3.65 -7.60
C GLN A 217 -19.69 -5.12 -7.39
N LEU A 218 -18.45 -5.40 -7.00
CA LEU A 218 -17.94 -6.75 -6.78
C LEU A 218 -18.70 -7.48 -5.66
N LEU A 219 -18.98 -6.76 -4.57
CA LEU A 219 -19.67 -7.30 -3.41
C LEU A 219 -21.20 -7.17 -3.47
N GLY A 220 -21.76 -6.52 -4.51
CA GLY A 220 -23.19 -6.20 -4.57
C GLY A 220 -23.65 -5.36 -3.37
N ALA A 221 -22.78 -4.49 -2.86
CA ALA A 221 -23.05 -3.65 -1.71
C ALA A 221 -23.85 -2.40 -2.10
N ASP A 222 -24.61 -1.84 -1.15
CA ASP A 222 -25.34 -0.58 -1.34
C ASP A 222 -24.41 0.62 -1.31
N ALA A 223 -23.35 0.55 -0.45
CA ALA A 223 -22.35 1.59 -0.35
C ALA A 223 -20.95 1.02 -0.06
N CYS A 224 -19.93 1.75 -0.53
CA CYS A 224 -18.52 1.47 -0.24
C CYS A 224 -17.82 2.77 0.14
N GLN A 225 -16.94 2.72 1.15
CA GLN A 225 -16.21 3.88 1.66
C GLN A 225 -14.74 3.54 1.90
N ILE A 226 -13.87 4.50 1.58
CA ILE A 226 -12.45 4.48 1.93
C ILE A 226 -12.18 5.52 3.00
N TRP A 227 -11.58 5.07 4.08
CA TRP A 227 -11.15 5.90 5.19
C TRP A 227 -9.63 5.88 5.31
N ARG A 228 -9.01 7.04 5.45
CA ARG A 228 -7.57 7.17 5.65
C ARG A 228 -7.24 7.57 7.08
N ILE A 229 -6.16 7.01 7.62
CA ILE A 229 -5.60 7.42 8.89
C ILE A 229 -4.84 8.73 8.69
N ASP A 230 -5.16 9.73 9.52
CA ASP A 230 -4.34 10.93 9.66
C ASP A 230 -3.18 10.60 10.63
N PRO A 231 -1.93 10.61 10.16
CA PRO A 231 -0.79 10.21 10.99
C PRO A 231 -0.53 11.17 12.15
N ASP A 232 -0.97 12.44 12.05
CA ASP A 232 -0.74 13.44 13.07
C ASP A 232 -1.85 13.44 14.14
N ALA A 233 -3.10 13.18 13.74
CA ALA A 233 -4.27 13.19 14.63
C ALA A 233 -4.66 11.79 15.13
N ASP A 234 -4.16 10.70 14.54
CA ASP A 234 -4.59 9.30 14.78
C ASP A 234 -6.11 9.13 14.65
N GLU A 235 -6.70 9.79 13.65
CA GLU A 235 -8.13 9.78 13.32
C GLU A 235 -8.37 9.28 11.89
N LEU A 236 -9.58 8.74 11.64
CA LEU A 236 -10.01 8.33 10.32
C LEU A 236 -10.72 9.48 9.60
N ASN A 237 -10.21 9.83 8.43
CA ASN A 237 -10.81 10.79 7.51
C ASN A 237 -11.39 10.07 6.29
N LEU A 238 -12.64 10.38 5.93
CA LEU A 238 -13.25 9.85 4.73
C LEU A 238 -12.53 10.38 3.48
N ALA A 239 -11.96 9.46 2.70
CA ALA A 239 -11.19 9.79 1.50
C ALA A 239 -11.99 9.58 0.20
N GLY A 240 -12.96 8.66 0.20
CA GLY A 240 -13.84 8.39 -0.93
C GLY A 240 -15.08 7.60 -0.51
N ALA A 241 -16.19 7.78 -1.22
CA ALA A 241 -17.44 7.08 -0.98
C ALA A 241 -18.24 6.90 -2.26
N GLU A 242 -18.90 5.73 -2.41
CA GLU A 242 -19.81 5.42 -3.49
C GLU A 242 -21.05 4.70 -2.93
N PRO A 243 -22.26 5.28 -3.01
CA PRO A 243 -22.54 6.66 -3.45
C PRO A 243 -21.92 7.72 -2.52
N PRO A 244 -21.76 8.96 -2.99
CA PRO A 244 -21.23 10.05 -2.15
C PRO A 244 -22.06 10.20 -0.87
N ASP A 245 -21.39 10.17 0.29
CA ASP A 245 -22.05 10.24 1.59
C ASP A 245 -21.45 11.38 2.43
N ASP A 246 -22.28 12.37 2.74
CA ASP A 246 -21.87 13.54 3.52
C ASP A 246 -22.38 13.55 4.97
N ALA A 247 -23.31 12.67 5.36
CA ALA A 247 -24.18 12.91 6.52
C ALA A 247 -23.74 12.29 7.86
N ALA A 248 -22.85 11.27 7.94
CA ALA A 248 -22.61 10.50 9.18
C ALA A 248 -21.14 10.34 9.57
N ARG A 249 -20.25 11.21 9.12
CA ARG A 249 -18.80 11.04 9.15
C ARG A 249 -18.17 10.87 10.56
N PRO A 250 -18.41 11.71 11.59
CA PRO A 250 -17.66 11.60 12.83
C PRO A 250 -18.03 10.37 13.67
N ALA A 251 -19.32 10.02 13.76
CA ALA A 251 -19.76 8.87 14.55
C ALA A 251 -19.29 7.55 13.93
N ARG A 252 -19.36 7.44 12.60
CA ARG A 252 -18.89 6.25 11.87
C ARG A 252 -17.38 6.11 11.91
N ALA A 253 -16.63 7.21 11.79
CA ALA A 253 -15.16 7.20 11.93
C ALA A 253 -14.72 6.63 13.28
N ALA A 254 -15.35 7.07 14.38
CA ALA A 254 -15.06 6.56 15.72
C ALA A 254 -15.38 5.05 15.87
N GLN A 255 -16.52 4.60 15.31
CA GLN A 255 -16.90 3.19 15.30
C GLN A 255 -15.89 2.34 14.51
N LEU A 256 -15.55 2.74 13.29
CA LEU A 256 -14.59 2.04 12.42
C LEU A 256 -13.20 2.00 13.05
N MET A 257 -12.75 3.10 13.69
CA MET A 257 -11.48 3.14 14.40
C MET A 257 -11.47 2.15 15.58
N ALA A 258 -12.55 2.06 16.33
CA ALA A 258 -12.68 1.10 17.43
C ALA A 258 -12.62 -0.36 16.94
N LEU A 259 -13.30 -0.67 15.84
CA LEU A 259 -13.27 -2.00 15.21
C LEU A 259 -11.86 -2.35 14.71
N MET A 260 -11.18 -1.42 14.09
CA MET A 260 -9.82 -1.57 13.58
C MET A 260 -8.82 -1.85 14.71
N ARG A 261 -8.86 -1.06 15.80
CA ARG A 261 -8.01 -1.26 16.99
C ARG A 261 -8.30 -2.58 17.72
N GLY A 262 -9.53 -3.09 17.62
CA GLY A 262 -9.92 -4.40 18.14
C GLY A 262 -9.42 -5.60 17.33
N GLY A 263 -8.66 -5.39 16.26
CA GLY A 263 -8.11 -6.44 15.40
C GLY A 263 -9.17 -7.19 14.58
N ARG A 264 -10.39 -6.65 14.49
CA ARG A 264 -11.47 -7.25 13.70
C ARG A 264 -11.31 -6.87 12.24
N SER A 265 -10.88 -7.84 11.42
CA SER A 265 -10.90 -7.77 9.97
C SER A 265 -11.80 -8.87 9.44
N GLY A 266 -12.73 -8.52 8.55
CA GLY A 266 -13.73 -9.44 8.02
C GLY A 266 -15.16 -8.95 8.24
N ALA A 267 -16.15 -9.80 7.96
CA ALA A 267 -17.55 -9.50 8.26
C ALA A 267 -17.71 -9.26 9.77
N VAL A 268 -18.13 -8.07 10.14
CA VAL A 268 -18.18 -7.65 11.55
C VAL A 268 -19.60 -7.68 12.08
N GLU A 269 -20.53 -7.33 11.26
CA GLU A 269 -21.98 -7.40 11.45
C GLU A 269 -22.56 -7.85 10.12
N ASP A 270 -23.71 -8.50 10.13
CA ASP A 270 -24.34 -9.07 8.92
C ASP A 270 -24.44 -8.07 7.74
N GLU A 271 -24.50 -6.77 8.03
CA GLU A 271 -24.68 -5.68 7.05
C GLU A 271 -23.40 -4.85 6.76
N LEU A 272 -22.28 -5.14 7.43
CA LEU A 272 -21.02 -4.38 7.30
C LEU A 272 -19.82 -5.32 7.19
N VAL A 273 -19.04 -5.16 6.13
CA VAL A 273 -17.75 -5.81 5.95
C VAL A 273 -16.64 -4.78 5.87
N ILE A 274 -15.54 -5.02 6.57
CA ILE A 274 -14.38 -4.11 6.65
C ILE A 274 -13.08 -4.84 6.32
N ALA A 275 -12.14 -4.11 5.70
CA ALA A 275 -10.79 -4.61 5.45
C ALA A 275 -9.76 -3.48 5.65
N PRO A 276 -8.64 -3.74 6.35
CA PRO A 276 -7.59 -2.75 6.54
C PRO A 276 -6.83 -2.50 5.22
N LEU A 277 -6.52 -1.24 4.97
CA LEU A 277 -5.60 -0.83 3.91
C LEU A 277 -4.18 -0.85 4.49
N ALA A 278 -3.47 -1.95 4.28
CA ALA A 278 -2.11 -2.14 4.81
C ALA A 278 -1.12 -2.44 3.70
N ALA A 279 0.05 -1.80 3.75
CA ALA A 279 1.17 -2.02 2.84
C ALA A 279 2.43 -2.34 3.67
N GLY A 280 2.82 -3.62 3.73
CA GLY A 280 3.81 -4.10 4.69
C GLY A 280 3.31 -3.93 6.12
N ASP A 281 4.13 -3.34 6.98
CA ASP A 281 3.79 -3.07 8.40
C ASP A 281 3.02 -1.75 8.59
N GLU A 282 2.82 -0.98 7.53
CA GLU A 282 2.17 0.33 7.60
C GLU A 282 0.68 0.23 7.30
N GLN A 283 -0.13 0.73 8.24
CA GLN A 283 -1.58 0.81 8.11
C GLN A 283 -1.98 2.18 7.57
N LEU A 284 -2.54 2.22 6.36
CA LEU A 284 -2.88 3.45 5.64
C LEU A 284 -4.32 3.90 5.89
N GLY A 285 -5.21 2.96 6.28
CA GLY A 285 -6.62 3.24 6.44
C GLY A 285 -7.48 2.00 6.46
N LEU A 286 -8.73 2.15 6.01
CA LEU A 286 -9.77 1.13 6.02
C LEU A 286 -10.64 1.24 4.77
N LEU A 287 -11.02 0.08 4.22
CA LEU A 287 -12.07 -0.06 3.21
C LEU A 287 -13.27 -0.73 3.87
N CYS A 288 -14.47 -0.18 3.68
CA CYS A 288 -15.69 -0.78 4.18
C CYS A 288 -16.81 -0.79 3.13
N CYS A 289 -17.58 -1.88 3.11
CA CYS A 289 -18.80 -2.00 2.31
C CYS A 289 -20.00 -2.27 3.22
N MET A 290 -21.17 -1.78 2.83
CA MET A 290 -22.42 -1.87 3.59
C MET A 290 -23.54 -2.36 2.68
N ALA A 291 -24.42 -3.19 3.23
CA ALA A 291 -25.64 -3.64 2.59
C ALA A 291 -26.80 -3.59 3.60
N HIS A 292 -28.04 -3.37 3.16
CA HIS A 292 -29.22 -3.29 4.02
C HIS A 292 -30.06 -4.57 3.96
N GLU A 293 -30.08 -5.25 2.81
CA GLU A 293 -30.90 -6.44 2.59
C GLU A 293 -30.09 -7.73 2.42
N ARG A 294 -28.75 -7.59 2.29
CA ARG A 294 -27.82 -8.71 2.10
C ARG A 294 -26.91 -8.85 3.31
N LYS A 295 -26.71 -10.08 3.76
CA LYS A 295 -25.67 -10.41 4.74
C LYS A 295 -24.37 -10.75 4.03
N PHE A 296 -23.27 -10.22 4.54
CA PHE A 296 -21.92 -10.56 4.08
C PHE A 296 -21.44 -11.85 4.73
N ASP A 297 -20.73 -12.67 3.97
CA ASP A 297 -20.12 -13.92 4.41
C ASP A 297 -18.58 -13.84 4.43
N ASP A 298 -17.94 -14.96 4.78
CA ASP A 298 -16.48 -15.05 4.82
C ASP A 298 -15.83 -14.89 3.43
N GLU A 299 -16.51 -15.27 2.35
CA GLU A 299 -16.04 -15.11 0.97
C GLU A 299 -16.04 -13.63 0.57
N ASP A 300 -17.07 -12.89 0.93
CA ASP A 300 -17.15 -11.43 0.77
C ASP A 300 -16.01 -10.72 1.52
N ALA A 301 -15.71 -11.18 2.74
CA ALA A 301 -14.61 -10.63 3.54
C ALA A 301 -13.23 -10.93 2.92
N GLU A 302 -13.04 -12.09 2.30
CA GLU A 302 -11.82 -12.42 1.55
C GLU A 302 -11.65 -11.55 0.29
N LEU A 303 -12.74 -11.35 -0.45
CA LEU A 303 -12.76 -10.48 -1.63
C LEU A 303 -12.44 -9.04 -1.25
N LEU A 304 -13.06 -8.50 -0.20
CA LEU A 304 -12.78 -7.14 0.25
C LEU A 304 -11.33 -6.99 0.72
N ARG A 305 -10.76 -7.99 1.41
CA ARG A 305 -9.34 -7.99 1.81
C ARG A 305 -8.41 -7.97 0.59
N ALA A 306 -8.72 -8.71 -0.47
CA ALA A 306 -7.95 -8.69 -1.70
C ALA A 306 -7.99 -7.31 -2.37
N VAL A 307 -9.18 -6.68 -2.46
CA VAL A 307 -9.33 -5.31 -2.97
C VAL A 307 -8.57 -4.30 -2.10
N ALA A 308 -8.68 -4.41 -0.78
CA ALA A 308 -8.00 -3.53 0.16
C ALA A 308 -6.47 -3.62 0.03
N HIS A 309 -5.92 -4.82 -0.12
CA HIS A 309 -4.49 -5.02 -0.36
C HIS A 309 -4.03 -4.35 -1.66
N GLN A 310 -4.74 -4.56 -2.76
CA GLN A 310 -4.42 -3.91 -4.05
C GLN A 310 -4.54 -2.38 -3.97
N THR A 311 -5.54 -1.89 -3.24
CA THR A 311 -5.73 -0.47 -2.99
C THR A 311 -4.57 0.12 -2.20
N ALA A 312 -4.11 -0.56 -1.15
CA ALA A 312 -2.98 -0.11 -0.34
C ALA A 312 -1.69 -0.01 -1.17
N VAL A 313 -1.42 -1.00 -2.04
CA VAL A 313 -0.30 -0.96 -2.98
C VAL A 313 -0.43 0.21 -3.96
N GLY A 314 -1.63 0.42 -4.52
CA GLY A 314 -1.92 1.55 -5.41
C GLY A 314 -1.72 2.91 -4.72
N LEU A 315 -2.15 3.06 -3.48
CA LEU A 315 -1.96 4.27 -2.68
C LEU A 315 -0.47 4.56 -2.43
N LYS A 316 0.31 3.55 -2.06
CA LYS A 316 1.76 3.71 -1.88
C LYS A 316 2.47 4.07 -3.18
N LYS A 317 2.05 3.47 -4.30
CA LYS A 317 2.57 3.84 -5.62
C LYS A 317 2.25 5.30 -5.95
N ALA A 318 1.00 5.74 -5.75
CA ALA A 318 0.60 7.12 -6.01
C ALA A 318 1.37 8.11 -5.13
N GLU A 319 1.52 7.82 -3.83
CA GLU A 319 2.29 8.62 -2.89
C GLU A 319 3.77 8.74 -3.30
N LEU A 320 4.37 7.62 -3.74
CA LEU A 320 5.74 7.62 -4.23
C LEU A 320 5.90 8.44 -5.52
N ILE A 321 4.95 8.32 -6.45
CA ILE A 321 4.95 9.10 -7.69
C ILE A 321 4.80 10.60 -7.38
N GLU A 322 3.87 10.99 -6.52
CA GLU A 322 3.67 12.38 -6.10
C GLU A 322 4.95 12.94 -5.46
N ARG A 323 5.57 12.17 -4.57
CA ARG A 323 6.83 12.55 -3.91
C ARG A 323 7.97 12.71 -4.92
N LEU A 324 8.19 11.72 -5.79
CA LEU A 324 9.24 11.77 -6.81
C LEU A 324 9.01 12.91 -7.81
N THR A 325 7.75 13.18 -8.15
CA THR A 325 7.39 14.30 -9.01
C THR A 325 7.73 15.64 -8.33
N ALA A 326 7.37 15.80 -7.06
CA ALA A 326 7.70 17.00 -6.30
C ALA A 326 9.22 17.18 -6.15
N GLU A 327 9.97 16.11 -5.84
CA GLU A 327 11.43 16.13 -5.78
C GLU A 327 12.04 16.52 -7.14
N ASN A 328 11.54 16.00 -8.26
CA ASN A 328 12.01 16.33 -9.60
C ASN A 328 11.71 17.80 -9.98
N ILE A 329 10.52 18.32 -9.62
CA ILE A 329 10.18 19.73 -9.86
C ILE A 329 11.17 20.66 -9.13
N VAL A 330 11.49 20.34 -7.86
CA VAL A 330 12.49 21.10 -7.09
C VAL A 330 13.86 21.00 -7.72
N LYS A 331 14.29 19.81 -8.13
CA LYS A 331 15.56 19.60 -8.83
C LYS A 331 15.65 20.42 -10.12
N ASP A 332 14.61 20.39 -10.95
CA ASP A 332 14.54 21.16 -12.20
C ASP A 332 14.62 22.67 -11.92
N MET A 333 14.00 23.14 -10.84
CA MET A 333 14.11 24.54 -10.40
C MET A 333 15.57 24.90 -10.08
N PHE A 334 16.28 24.07 -9.30
CA PHE A 334 17.70 24.32 -9.00
C PHE A 334 18.58 24.30 -10.24
N GLU A 335 18.31 23.40 -11.20
CA GLU A 335 19.05 23.37 -12.49
C GLU A 335 18.81 24.64 -13.31
N ALA A 336 17.57 25.10 -13.41
CA ALA A 336 17.22 26.32 -14.11
C ALA A 336 17.90 27.57 -13.47
N LEU A 337 17.90 27.64 -12.13
CA LEU A 337 18.62 28.69 -11.39
C LEU A 337 20.14 28.64 -11.63
N ALA A 338 20.72 27.44 -11.62
CA ALA A 338 22.17 27.26 -11.90
C ALA A 338 22.56 27.61 -13.34
N ALA A 339 21.69 27.30 -14.31
CA ALA A 339 21.87 27.69 -15.71
C ALA A 339 21.81 29.20 -15.91
N GLY A 340 21.10 29.94 -15.03
CA GLY A 340 20.97 31.38 -15.08
C GLY A 340 19.90 31.89 -16.07
N SER A 341 18.98 31.03 -16.51
CA SER A 341 17.80 31.41 -17.28
C SER A 341 16.72 31.93 -16.34
N VAL A 342 16.53 33.23 -16.27
CA VAL A 342 15.55 33.86 -15.34
C VAL A 342 14.13 33.37 -15.61
N GLU A 343 13.70 33.36 -16.87
CA GLU A 343 12.36 32.94 -17.26
C GLU A 343 12.10 31.46 -16.92
N ALA A 344 13.05 30.56 -17.23
CA ALA A 344 12.91 29.15 -16.88
C ALA A 344 12.92 28.91 -15.37
N ALA A 345 13.76 29.65 -14.63
CA ALA A 345 13.85 29.58 -13.18
C ALA A 345 12.56 30.05 -12.50
N GLU A 346 11.97 31.15 -12.96
CA GLU A 346 10.69 31.65 -12.44
C GLU A 346 9.52 30.70 -12.74
N ALA A 347 9.48 30.13 -13.95
CA ALA A 347 8.48 29.13 -14.31
C ALA A 347 8.58 27.89 -13.41
N LYS A 348 9.80 27.35 -13.22
CA LYS A 348 10.02 26.18 -12.34
C LYS A 348 9.83 26.49 -10.86
N ALA A 349 10.17 27.70 -10.40
CA ALA A 349 9.87 28.12 -9.04
C ALA A 349 8.37 28.22 -8.78
N SER A 350 7.59 28.72 -9.75
CA SER A 350 6.13 28.74 -9.65
C SER A 350 5.55 27.33 -9.60
N GLU A 351 6.04 26.40 -10.41
CA GLU A 351 5.66 24.98 -10.39
C GLU A 351 5.98 24.33 -9.04
N ALA A 352 7.16 24.63 -8.47
CA ALA A 352 7.58 24.19 -7.14
C ALA A 352 6.87 24.92 -5.99
N ARG A 353 6.03 25.90 -6.26
CA ARG A 353 5.43 26.82 -5.27
C ARG A 353 6.49 27.58 -4.44
N CYS A 354 7.65 27.85 -5.02
CA CYS A 354 8.73 28.61 -4.42
C CYS A 354 8.60 30.10 -4.80
N ASP A 355 8.30 30.94 -3.83
CA ASP A 355 8.19 32.41 -4.05
C ASP A 355 9.58 33.09 -3.94
N LEU A 356 10.28 33.15 -5.06
CA LEU A 356 11.60 33.79 -5.15
C LEU A 356 11.55 35.31 -4.98
N SER A 357 10.39 35.96 -5.03
CA SER A 357 10.26 37.41 -4.77
C SER A 357 10.49 37.78 -3.32
N ARG A 358 10.30 36.81 -2.41
CA ARG A 358 10.60 36.98 -0.98
C ARG A 358 12.09 36.91 -0.71
N PRO A 359 12.56 37.56 0.38
CA PRO A 359 13.95 37.41 0.81
C PRO A 359 14.29 35.95 1.04
N HIS A 360 15.39 35.49 0.45
CA HIS A 360 15.87 34.12 0.61
C HIS A 360 17.39 34.06 0.60
N VAL A 361 17.95 32.95 1.07
CA VAL A 361 19.40 32.66 1.08
C VAL A 361 19.60 31.31 0.43
N PHE A 362 20.61 31.24 -0.42
CA PHE A 362 21.10 29.97 -0.94
C PHE A 362 22.09 29.37 0.06
N ILE A 363 21.91 28.09 0.34
CA ILE A 363 22.77 27.32 1.21
C ILE A 363 23.36 26.17 0.40
N HIS A 364 24.63 25.86 0.67
CA HIS A 364 25.34 24.72 0.11
C HIS A 364 26.02 23.97 1.25
N ALA A 365 25.65 22.70 1.48
CA ALA A 365 26.22 21.88 2.52
C ALA A 365 27.07 20.76 1.92
N LEU A 366 28.26 20.56 2.46
CA LEU A 366 29.24 19.55 2.09
C LEU A 366 29.59 18.72 3.33
N ARG A 367 30.11 17.52 3.13
CA ARG A 367 30.67 16.73 4.23
C ARG A 367 31.89 17.42 4.83
N ALA A 368 32.01 17.42 6.15
CA ALA A 368 33.17 17.94 6.85
C ALA A 368 34.38 17.00 6.67
N PRO A 369 35.64 17.50 6.64
CA PRO A 369 36.83 16.66 6.48
C PRO A 369 37.01 15.61 7.59
N SER A 370 36.71 15.96 8.82
CA SER A 370 36.79 15.05 9.98
C SER A 370 35.81 13.88 9.95
N ALA A 371 34.84 13.91 9.03
CA ALA A 371 33.83 12.86 8.86
C ALA A 371 34.21 11.81 7.81
N ASP A 372 35.43 11.85 7.26
CA ASP A 372 35.93 10.89 6.25
C ASP A 372 36.52 9.61 6.88
N ASP A 373 36.23 9.31 8.17
CA ASP A 373 36.64 8.10 8.85
C ASP A 373 35.88 6.87 8.31
N GLU A 374 36.50 5.69 8.26
CA GLU A 374 35.90 4.45 7.73
C GLU A 374 34.59 4.05 8.42
N ASP A 375 34.41 4.45 9.68
CA ASP A 375 33.19 4.21 10.48
C ASP A 375 32.12 5.32 10.36
N ALA A 376 32.37 6.38 9.58
CA ALA A 376 31.42 7.49 9.47
C ALA A 376 30.22 7.12 8.60
N PRO A 377 28.99 7.59 8.97
CA PRO A 377 27.77 7.27 8.20
C PRO A 377 27.88 7.76 6.76
N ALA A 378 27.32 7.01 5.81
CA ALA A 378 27.31 7.36 4.40
C ALA A 378 26.65 8.73 4.15
N TRP A 379 27.12 9.48 3.14
CA TRP A 379 26.63 10.82 2.80
C TRP A 379 25.10 10.93 2.74
N PRO A 380 24.34 10.00 2.09
CA PRO A 380 22.89 10.12 2.04
C PRO A 380 22.22 10.15 3.42
N THR A 381 22.78 9.45 4.40
CA THR A 381 22.29 9.43 5.78
C THR A 381 22.57 10.77 6.48
N VAL A 382 23.75 11.33 6.26
CA VAL A 382 24.13 12.65 6.81
C VAL A 382 23.27 13.75 6.20
N ALA A 383 23.14 13.76 4.88
CA ALA A 383 22.31 14.69 4.12
C ALA A 383 20.85 14.68 4.60
N SER A 384 20.25 13.49 4.69
CA SER A 384 18.86 13.33 5.15
C SER A 384 18.64 13.82 6.59
N ARG A 385 19.62 13.61 7.49
CA ARG A 385 19.54 14.15 8.87
C ARG A 385 19.61 15.67 8.89
N PHE A 386 20.55 16.25 8.14
CA PHE A 386 20.70 17.70 8.02
C PHE A 386 19.44 18.34 7.44
N GLU A 387 18.90 17.81 6.35
CA GLU A 387 17.64 18.25 5.73
C GLU A 387 16.46 18.17 6.69
N GLY A 388 16.28 17.03 7.33
CA GLY A 388 15.16 16.83 8.27
C GLY A 388 15.21 17.77 9.48
N ARG A 389 16.42 18.12 9.96
CA ARG A 389 16.60 19.08 11.05
C ARG A 389 16.39 20.52 10.59
N LEU A 390 17.01 20.89 9.48
CA LEU A 390 16.85 22.24 8.92
C LEU A 390 15.42 22.51 8.46
N GLY A 391 14.75 21.50 7.86
CA GLY A 391 13.35 21.58 7.42
C GLY A 391 12.38 21.81 8.57
N ARG A 392 12.64 21.25 9.76
CA ARG A 392 11.84 21.55 10.97
C ARG A 392 11.96 23.00 11.45
N LEU A 393 13.15 23.59 11.32
CA LEU A 393 13.39 24.99 11.68
C LEU A 393 12.88 25.95 10.60
N TYR A 394 12.97 25.53 9.34
CA TYR A 394 12.57 26.30 8.16
C TYR A 394 11.63 25.46 7.25
N PRO A 395 10.36 25.28 7.63
CA PRO A 395 9.42 24.39 6.93
C PRO A 395 9.12 24.77 5.47
N ARG A 396 9.50 25.99 5.06
CA ARG A 396 9.36 26.49 3.69
C ARG A 396 10.67 26.46 2.89
N ALA A 397 11.70 25.80 3.39
CA ALA A 397 12.95 25.63 2.67
C ALA A 397 12.78 24.55 1.58
N PHE A 398 13.46 24.76 0.46
CA PHE A 398 13.52 23.81 -0.66
C PHE A 398 14.88 23.14 -0.68
N PHE A 399 14.90 21.84 -0.77
CA PHE A 399 16.11 21.03 -0.70
C PHE A 399 16.34 20.29 -2.02
N ASP A 400 17.59 20.25 -2.47
CA ASP A 400 18.05 19.45 -3.59
C ASP A 400 19.29 18.67 -3.18
N SER A 401 19.08 17.41 -2.78
CA SER A 401 20.12 16.50 -2.37
C SER A 401 20.84 15.89 -3.56
N ARG A 402 22.18 15.95 -3.51
CA ARG A 402 23.09 15.37 -4.51
C ARG A 402 23.99 14.32 -3.86
N HIS A 403 24.72 13.61 -4.70
CA HIS A 403 25.66 12.58 -4.23
C HIS A 403 26.80 13.12 -3.37
N ASP A 404 27.11 14.42 -3.44
CA ASP A 404 28.23 15.10 -2.79
C ASP A 404 27.84 16.34 -1.99
N CYS A 405 26.62 16.86 -2.15
CA CYS A 405 26.19 18.09 -1.51
C CYS A 405 24.67 18.14 -1.29
N VAL A 406 24.24 19.05 -0.42
CA VAL A 406 22.84 19.49 -0.30
C VAL A 406 22.74 20.95 -0.66
N ARG A 407 21.91 21.29 -1.64
CA ARG A 407 21.58 22.66 -2.01
C ARG A 407 20.23 23.05 -1.38
N VAL A 408 20.15 24.25 -0.82
CA VAL A 408 18.92 24.70 -0.15
C VAL A 408 18.59 26.14 -0.56
N ILE A 409 17.30 26.41 -0.74
CA ILE A 409 16.75 27.77 -0.76
C ILE A 409 15.99 27.97 0.54
N ALA A 410 16.49 28.83 1.42
CA ALA A 410 15.87 29.12 2.70
C ALA A 410 15.18 30.48 2.66
N PRO A 411 13.82 30.56 2.60
CA PRO A 411 13.10 31.82 2.69
C PRO A 411 13.29 32.48 4.04
N LEU A 412 13.52 33.79 4.05
CA LEU A 412 13.65 34.57 5.26
C LEU A 412 12.39 35.41 5.51
N PRO A 413 12.01 35.64 6.77
CA PRO A 413 10.88 36.51 7.10
C PRO A 413 11.14 37.98 6.70
N THR A 414 12.41 38.41 6.74
CA THR A 414 12.86 39.77 6.38
C THR A 414 14.23 39.71 5.70
N ALA A 415 14.57 40.73 4.92
CA ALA A 415 15.89 40.86 4.27
C ALA A 415 16.99 41.41 5.19
N GLY A 416 16.74 41.49 6.50
CA GLY A 416 17.67 42.12 7.46
C GLY A 416 18.83 41.21 7.88
N ALA A 417 19.98 41.80 8.21
CA ALA A 417 21.17 41.09 8.68
C ALA A 417 20.90 40.19 9.90
N ALA A 418 20.00 40.59 10.79
CA ALA A 418 19.62 39.79 11.95
C ALA A 418 18.91 38.47 11.56
N ALA A 419 18.16 38.43 10.45
CA ALA A 419 17.53 37.20 9.97
C ALA A 419 18.57 36.25 9.37
N LEU A 420 19.51 36.78 8.60
CA LEU A 420 20.64 36.01 8.06
C LEU A 420 21.51 35.44 9.17
N GLU A 421 21.81 36.24 10.22
CA GLU A 421 22.63 35.77 11.33
C GLU A 421 21.95 34.67 12.15
N ARG A 422 20.63 34.75 12.37
CA ARG A 422 19.89 33.64 12.99
C ARG A 422 19.94 32.36 12.16
N LEU A 423 19.77 32.48 10.83
CA LEU A 423 19.90 31.32 9.94
C LEU A 423 21.32 30.74 10.00
N ARG A 424 22.37 31.60 9.98
CA ARG A 424 23.76 31.17 10.08
C ARG A 424 24.03 30.42 11.39
N GLN A 425 23.54 30.94 12.53
CA GLN A 425 23.70 30.29 13.84
C GLN A 425 22.98 28.92 13.87
N ALA A 426 21.75 28.83 13.35
CA ALA A 426 21.05 27.57 13.25
C ALA A 426 21.82 26.56 12.36
N CYS A 427 22.34 27.01 11.22
CA CYS A 427 23.19 26.18 10.37
C CYS A 427 24.49 25.75 11.05
N GLU A 428 25.10 26.63 11.86
CA GLU A 428 26.31 26.34 12.63
C GLU A 428 26.11 25.21 13.63
N GLU A 429 25.00 25.26 14.38
CA GLU A 429 24.65 24.22 15.35
C GLU A 429 24.37 22.86 14.67
N LEU A 430 23.56 22.89 13.60
CA LEU A 430 23.24 21.66 12.85
C LEU A 430 24.47 21.08 12.14
N ALA A 431 25.33 21.95 11.59
CA ALA A 431 26.54 21.55 10.89
C ALA A 431 27.51 20.78 11.79
N ARG A 432 27.71 21.23 13.03
CA ARG A 432 28.52 20.51 14.02
C ARG A 432 27.91 19.17 14.43
N LEU A 433 26.58 19.13 14.59
CA LEU A 433 25.87 17.91 14.99
C LEU A 433 25.91 16.82 13.91
N ASP A 434 25.88 17.22 12.64
CA ASP A 434 25.79 16.29 11.51
C ASP A 434 27.11 16.08 10.77
N GLY A 435 28.20 16.77 11.16
CA GLY A 435 29.51 16.66 10.52
C GLY A 435 29.48 17.20 9.09
N VAL A 436 28.85 18.38 8.88
CA VAL A 436 28.78 19.05 7.58
C VAL A 436 29.38 20.45 7.64
N VAL A 437 29.83 20.96 6.50
CA VAL A 437 30.22 22.34 6.32
C VAL A 437 29.18 23.05 5.47
N VAL A 438 28.63 24.13 5.99
CA VAL A 438 27.55 24.87 5.38
C VAL A 438 28.03 26.22 4.89
N GLY A 439 27.92 26.49 3.59
CA GLY A 439 28.14 27.78 2.98
C GLY A 439 26.82 28.51 2.76
N LEU A 440 26.76 29.79 3.11
CA LEU A 440 25.60 30.67 2.92
C LEU A 440 25.93 31.82 1.96
N SER A 441 25.05 32.11 1.01
CA SER A 441 25.08 33.34 0.22
C SER A 441 24.63 34.56 1.03
N ASP A 442 24.77 35.75 0.45
CA ASP A 442 24.01 36.90 0.93
C ASP A 442 22.52 36.75 0.62
N VAL A 443 21.70 37.57 1.31
CA VAL A 443 20.25 37.63 1.07
C VAL A 443 19.96 38.08 -0.36
N ASP A 444 19.03 37.41 -1.02
CA ASP A 444 18.62 37.71 -2.39
C ASP A 444 17.11 37.87 -2.54
N ARG A 445 16.68 38.35 -3.71
CA ARG A 445 15.29 38.41 -4.15
C ARG A 445 15.21 38.23 -5.65
N GLY A 446 14.31 37.40 -6.13
CA GLY A 446 14.14 37.08 -7.55
C GLY A 446 15.13 36.06 -8.09
N ALA A 447 14.99 35.71 -9.36
CA ALA A 447 15.81 34.70 -10.01
C ALA A 447 17.09 35.27 -10.70
N ALA A 448 17.13 36.59 -10.91
CA ALA A 448 18.19 37.21 -11.77
C ALA A 448 19.60 37.02 -11.22
N SER A 449 19.80 37.04 -9.90
CA SER A 449 21.10 36.84 -9.24
C SER A 449 21.31 35.43 -8.68
N ALA A 450 20.34 34.56 -8.80
CA ALA A 450 20.34 33.23 -8.18
C ALA A 450 21.58 32.40 -8.56
N ARG A 451 21.97 32.36 -9.83
CA ARG A 451 23.18 31.66 -10.28
C ARG A 451 24.43 32.14 -9.55
N ARG A 452 24.56 33.46 -9.35
CA ARG A 452 25.68 34.06 -8.62
C ARG A 452 25.60 33.65 -7.15
N ARG A 453 24.43 33.79 -6.51
CA ARG A 453 24.22 33.46 -5.10
C ARG A 453 24.45 32.00 -4.79
N MET A 454 24.00 31.09 -5.67
CA MET A 454 24.29 29.66 -5.55
C MET A 454 25.80 29.37 -5.59
N ARG A 455 26.53 30.08 -6.48
CA ARG A 455 28.00 29.96 -6.57
C ARG A 455 28.68 30.51 -5.32
N GLU A 456 28.23 31.65 -4.79
CA GLU A 456 28.71 32.25 -3.53
C GLU A 456 28.54 31.26 -2.34
N ALA A 457 27.39 30.59 -2.24
CA ALA A 457 27.16 29.57 -1.21
C ALA A 457 28.07 28.34 -1.37
N ALA A 458 28.26 27.89 -2.63
CA ALA A 458 29.17 26.77 -2.92
C ALA A 458 30.63 27.11 -2.60
N ASP A 459 31.09 28.31 -2.96
CA ASP A 459 32.42 28.76 -2.65
C ASP A 459 32.63 28.92 -1.14
N ALA A 460 31.62 29.43 -0.41
CA ALA A 460 31.68 29.52 1.02
C ALA A 460 31.78 28.15 1.70
N ALA A 461 31.03 27.14 1.23
CA ALA A 461 31.12 25.78 1.74
C ALA A 461 32.48 25.14 1.44
N ARG A 462 32.97 25.31 0.20
CA ARG A 462 34.25 24.72 -0.22
C ARG A 462 35.43 25.32 0.56
N ILE A 463 35.47 26.63 0.71
CA ILE A 463 36.50 27.30 1.51
C ILE A 463 36.31 26.95 2.99
N GLY A 464 35.06 26.89 3.45
CA GLY A 464 34.72 26.53 4.80
C GLY A 464 35.30 25.17 5.22
N ARG A 465 35.41 24.19 4.34
CA ARG A 465 36.06 22.89 4.60
C ARG A 465 37.50 23.02 5.09
N SER A 466 38.24 24.06 4.65
CA SER A 466 39.58 24.33 5.17
C SER A 466 39.61 25.11 6.47
N LEU A 467 38.53 25.83 6.78
CA LEU A 467 38.46 26.72 7.94
C LEU A 467 37.82 26.04 9.17
N VAL A 468 36.89 25.10 8.97
CA VAL A 468 36.12 24.42 10.03
C VAL A 468 36.19 22.89 9.83
N ALA A 469 37.16 22.25 10.47
CA ALA A 469 37.45 20.83 10.29
C ALA A 469 36.32 19.91 10.84
N GLU A 470 35.66 20.29 11.92
CA GLU A 470 34.63 19.49 12.61
C GLU A 470 33.19 19.76 12.15
N GLY A 471 33.03 20.63 11.16
CA GLY A 471 31.74 21.15 10.69
C GLY A 471 31.46 22.55 11.23
N GLY A 472 30.64 23.29 10.47
CA GLY A 472 30.29 24.68 10.79
C GLY A 472 29.66 25.42 9.63
N ALA A 473 29.27 26.67 9.84
CA ALA A 473 28.60 27.51 8.85
C ALA A 473 29.43 28.77 8.53
N VAL A 474 29.69 28.97 7.25
CA VAL A 474 30.48 30.11 6.73
C VAL A 474 29.60 30.91 5.76
N SER A 475 29.46 32.23 6.03
CA SER A 475 28.81 33.13 5.07
C SER A 475 29.83 33.60 4.02
N TYR A 476 29.38 33.81 2.78
CA TYR A 476 30.24 34.32 1.70
C TYR A 476 30.88 35.65 2.05
N GLU A 477 30.13 36.56 2.69
CA GLU A 477 30.68 37.85 3.13
C GLU A 477 31.76 37.66 4.21
N GLY A 478 31.61 36.67 5.10
CA GLY A 478 32.58 36.34 6.15
C GLY A 478 33.89 35.74 5.64
N LEU A 479 33.97 35.32 4.38
CA LEU A 479 35.20 34.80 3.76
C LEU A 479 36.35 35.83 3.67
N GLY A 480 36.04 37.13 3.72
CA GLY A 480 37.07 38.16 3.57
C GLY A 480 37.85 38.03 2.28
N ALA A 481 39.17 38.00 2.35
CA ALA A 481 40.05 37.93 1.16
C ALA A 481 39.91 36.59 0.38
N TYR A 482 39.47 35.51 0.99
CA TYR A 482 39.30 34.21 0.33
C TYR A 482 38.36 34.26 -0.86
N LYS A 483 37.34 35.16 -0.86
CA LYS A 483 36.41 35.31 -1.99
C LYS A 483 37.08 35.80 -3.28
N TYR A 484 38.22 36.46 -3.18
CA TYR A 484 39.01 36.89 -4.34
C TYR A 484 40.01 35.81 -4.79
N LEU A 485 40.50 34.99 -3.83
CA LEU A 485 41.53 34.00 -4.09
C LEU A 485 40.96 32.71 -4.67
N VAL A 486 39.70 32.37 -4.39
CA VAL A 486 39.06 31.12 -4.82
C VAL A 486 38.94 30.98 -6.34
N HIS A 487 38.94 32.10 -7.05
CA HIS A 487 38.86 32.18 -8.52
C HIS A 487 40.20 32.18 -9.22
N LEU A 488 41.33 32.21 -8.47
CA LEU A 488 42.67 32.11 -9.04
C LEU A 488 43.02 30.64 -9.32
N GLU A 489 43.68 30.42 -10.47
CA GLU A 489 44.32 29.12 -10.72
C GLU A 489 45.53 29.01 -9.79
N LEU A 490 45.49 28.14 -8.80
CA LEU A 490 46.52 28.05 -7.77
C LEU A 490 47.85 27.55 -8.32
N ASP A 491 47.87 26.84 -9.45
CA ASP A 491 49.07 26.37 -10.11
C ASP A 491 49.85 27.51 -10.78
N ASP A 492 49.14 28.60 -11.15
CA ASP A 492 49.76 29.81 -11.68
C ASP A 492 50.14 30.85 -10.59
N ALA A 493 49.81 30.54 -9.32
CA ALA A 493 50.15 31.44 -8.23
C ALA A 493 51.69 31.48 -8.02
N PRO A 494 52.28 32.66 -7.78
CA PRO A 494 53.71 32.79 -7.58
C PRO A 494 54.24 31.86 -6.50
N HIS A 495 55.25 31.04 -6.82
CA HIS A 495 55.98 30.23 -5.84
C HIS A 495 57.20 31.03 -5.36
N ASP A 496 56.91 32.00 -4.47
CA ASP A 496 57.90 32.93 -3.95
C ASP A 496 58.41 32.50 -2.53
N ARG A 497 59.28 33.28 -1.94
CA ARG A 497 59.83 33.03 -0.59
C ARG A 497 58.76 32.96 0.48
N TYR A 498 57.66 33.70 0.37
CA TYR A 498 56.58 33.69 1.37
C TYR A 498 55.83 32.37 1.35
N ARG A 499 55.51 31.89 0.15
CA ARG A 499 54.86 30.56 0.02
C ARG A 499 55.75 29.44 0.52
N GLN A 500 57.01 29.44 0.17
CA GLN A 500 57.96 28.48 0.69
C GLN A 500 58.08 28.52 2.23
N SER A 501 58.14 29.72 2.83
CA SER A 501 58.14 29.91 4.28
C SER A 501 56.88 29.37 4.97
N VAL A 502 55.71 29.54 4.36
CA VAL A 502 54.47 29.00 4.89
C VAL A 502 54.45 27.47 4.82
N GLU A 503 54.94 26.88 3.74
CA GLU A 503 55.06 25.42 3.60
C GLU A 503 56.00 24.83 4.66
N GLU A 504 57.17 25.48 4.91
CA GLU A 504 58.10 25.11 5.95
C GLU A 504 57.47 25.18 7.34
N LEU A 505 56.63 26.17 7.57
CA LEU A 505 55.92 26.36 8.84
C LEU A 505 54.84 25.30 9.06
N ILE A 506 54.06 24.95 8.02
CA ILE A 506 53.08 23.85 8.04
C ILE A 506 53.79 22.53 8.39
N ASP A 507 54.91 22.22 7.74
CA ASP A 507 55.69 21.04 7.98
C ASP A 507 56.28 21.03 9.39
N TYR A 508 56.69 22.17 9.92
CA TYR A 508 57.17 22.29 11.30
C TYR A 508 56.04 21.98 12.30
N ASP A 509 54.84 22.59 12.09
CA ASP A 509 53.69 22.36 12.99
C ASP A 509 53.20 20.91 12.94
N ARG A 510 53.17 20.26 11.77
CA ARG A 510 52.88 18.80 11.65
C ARG A 510 53.83 17.94 12.47
N ARG A 511 55.11 18.25 12.47
CA ARG A 511 56.11 17.45 13.19
C ARG A 511 56.17 17.74 14.68
N ARG A 512 55.80 18.95 15.15
CA ARG A 512 56.06 19.41 16.52
C ARG A 512 54.79 19.76 17.32
N GLY A 513 53.64 19.91 16.66
CA GLY A 513 52.41 20.32 17.32
C GLY A 513 52.50 21.74 17.92
N ALA A 514 53.26 22.64 17.31
CA ALA A 514 53.67 23.90 17.96
C ALA A 514 52.62 25.05 17.81
N ARG A 515 51.62 24.86 16.96
CA ARG A 515 50.55 25.86 16.66
C ARG A 515 51.11 27.20 16.21
N LEU A 516 52.18 27.21 15.42
CA LEU A 516 52.80 28.43 14.92
C LEU A 516 51.95 29.06 13.79
N MET A 517 51.35 28.21 12.94
CA MET A 517 50.46 28.68 11.88
C MET A 517 49.25 29.45 12.45
N GLU A 518 48.58 28.91 13.46
CA GLU A 518 47.50 29.58 14.16
C GLU A 518 47.90 30.94 14.74
N THR A 519 49.13 30.99 15.29
CA THR A 519 49.67 32.21 15.87
C THR A 519 49.97 33.23 14.80
N LEU A 520 50.55 32.83 13.67
CA LEU A 520 50.87 33.71 12.52
C LEU A 520 49.57 34.26 11.91
N GLU A 521 48.60 33.40 11.63
CA GLU A 521 47.28 33.80 11.10
C GLU A 521 46.64 34.89 11.96
N ARG A 522 46.64 34.67 13.29
CA ARG A 522 46.06 35.60 14.22
C ARG A 522 46.81 36.91 14.30
N PHE A 523 48.14 36.84 14.29
CA PHE A 523 49.00 38.02 14.28
C PHE A 523 48.81 38.90 13.04
N LEU A 524 48.70 38.28 11.86
CA LEU A 524 48.42 39.01 10.61
C LEU A 524 47.00 39.59 10.61
N ALA A 525 46.00 38.84 11.07
CA ALA A 525 44.63 39.33 11.17
C ALA A 525 44.50 40.52 12.13
N ASP A 526 45.30 40.56 13.21
CA ASP A 526 45.36 41.63 14.18
C ASP A 526 46.35 42.76 13.77
N ARG A 527 46.76 42.80 12.47
CA ARG A 527 47.65 43.80 11.88
C ARG A 527 48.98 43.93 12.62
N GLY A 528 49.56 42.84 13.06
CA GLY A 528 50.84 42.80 13.73
C GLY A 528 50.77 43.13 15.25
N SER A 529 49.58 43.17 15.86
CA SER A 529 49.41 43.48 17.26
C SER A 529 49.53 42.29 18.18
N VAL A 530 50.71 42.11 18.83
CA VAL A 530 50.94 41.04 19.80
C VAL A 530 49.92 41.04 20.93
N ALA A 531 49.49 42.23 21.40
CA ALA A 531 48.51 42.30 22.50
C ALA A 531 47.11 41.87 22.08
N ALA A 532 46.70 42.15 20.86
CA ALA A 532 45.40 41.73 20.31
C ALA A 532 45.43 40.22 20.06
N SER A 533 46.47 39.68 19.46
CA SER A 533 46.63 38.25 19.17
C SER A 533 46.68 37.40 20.45
N ALA A 534 47.36 37.90 21.48
CA ALA A 534 47.43 37.23 22.81
C ALA A 534 46.05 37.08 23.42
N ARG A 535 45.24 38.14 23.37
CA ARG A 535 43.83 38.10 23.86
C ARG A 535 42.98 37.13 23.04
N ALA A 536 43.10 37.19 21.75
CA ALA A 536 42.32 36.35 20.85
C ALA A 536 42.66 34.85 20.97
N LEU A 537 43.95 34.51 21.20
CA LEU A 537 44.45 33.14 21.38
C LEU A 537 44.34 32.67 22.84
N TYR A 538 43.89 33.49 23.75
CA TYR A 538 43.81 33.18 25.19
C TYR A 538 45.13 32.76 25.79
N ILE A 539 46.27 33.35 25.36
CA ILE A 539 47.63 33.09 25.83
C ILE A 539 48.32 34.38 26.29
N HIS A 540 49.38 34.26 27.05
CA HIS A 540 50.15 35.39 27.50
C HIS A 540 50.90 36.10 26.34
N PRO A 541 51.02 37.43 26.34
CA PRO A 541 51.75 38.14 25.27
C PRO A 541 53.21 37.69 25.07
N ASN A 542 53.88 37.25 26.14
CA ASN A 542 55.24 36.70 26.01
C ASN A 542 55.24 35.35 25.25
N THR A 543 54.20 34.54 25.40
CA THR A 543 54.07 33.30 24.61
C THR A 543 53.89 33.59 23.14
N VAL A 544 53.08 34.62 22.80
CA VAL A 544 52.97 35.08 21.39
C VAL A 544 54.33 35.50 20.85
N ARG A 545 55.10 36.34 21.61
CA ARG A 545 56.43 36.76 21.16
C ARG A 545 57.37 35.57 20.94
N GLN A 546 57.42 34.64 21.86
CA GLN A 546 58.25 33.42 21.72
C GLN A 546 57.85 32.58 20.52
N ARG A 547 56.57 32.49 20.20
CA ARG A 547 56.08 31.79 18.99
C ARG A 547 56.46 32.58 17.72
N LEU A 548 56.34 33.90 17.71
CA LEU A 548 56.76 34.76 16.59
C LEU A 548 58.28 34.66 16.36
N GLU A 549 59.12 34.74 17.38
CA GLU A 549 60.56 34.51 17.26
C GLU A 549 60.90 33.10 16.74
N ARG A 550 60.05 32.13 17.04
CA ARG A 550 60.23 30.78 16.51
C ARG A 550 59.80 30.72 15.03
N ILE A 551 58.75 31.41 14.64
CA ILE A 551 58.34 31.55 13.25
C ILE A 551 59.48 32.19 12.44
N GLU A 552 60.04 33.30 12.89
CA GLU A 552 61.18 33.96 12.25
C GLU A 552 62.39 33.03 12.08
N ARG A 553 62.69 32.21 13.08
CA ARG A 553 63.76 31.21 13.04
C ARG A 553 63.51 30.07 12.07
N VAL A 554 62.27 29.62 11.91
CA VAL A 554 61.88 28.52 11.02
C VAL A 554 61.83 28.98 9.57
N THR A 555 61.28 30.19 9.34
CA THR A 555 61.05 30.74 8.01
C THR A 555 62.18 31.62 7.49
N GLY A 556 63.07 32.10 8.35
CA GLY A 556 64.10 33.06 8.01
C GLY A 556 63.58 34.46 7.73
N LEU A 557 62.28 34.74 7.93
CA LEU A 557 61.66 36.05 7.73
C LEU A 557 61.77 36.92 8.98
N ASP A 558 61.96 38.21 8.82
CA ASP A 558 61.85 39.22 9.89
C ASP A 558 60.45 39.88 9.82
N LEU A 559 59.55 39.43 10.69
CA LEU A 559 58.14 39.89 10.69
C LEU A 559 58.00 41.40 10.95
N GLY A 560 59.04 42.06 11.42
CA GLY A 560 59.04 43.52 11.64
C GLY A 560 59.30 44.34 10.37
N THR A 561 59.93 43.73 9.37
CA THR A 561 60.34 44.41 8.11
C THR A 561 59.71 43.85 6.85
N GLU A 562 59.12 42.66 6.92
CA GLU A 562 58.52 41.97 5.77
C GLU A 562 57.17 42.57 5.36
N ASP A 563 56.82 42.32 4.09
CA ASP A 563 55.49 42.63 3.58
C ASP A 563 54.46 41.64 4.15
N LEU A 564 53.78 42.04 5.22
CA LEU A 564 52.78 41.26 5.90
C LEU A 564 51.60 40.91 5.00
N LEU A 565 51.28 41.74 3.97
CA LEU A 565 50.20 41.41 3.04
C LEU A 565 50.59 40.23 2.13
N SER A 566 51.79 40.20 1.59
CA SER A 566 52.28 39.07 0.80
C SER A 566 52.34 37.79 1.61
N LEU A 567 52.76 37.86 2.86
CA LEU A 567 52.76 36.71 3.80
C LEU A 567 51.34 36.25 4.12
N GLU A 568 50.40 37.16 4.34
CA GLU A 568 48.98 36.83 4.56
C GLU A 568 48.35 36.15 3.35
N LEU A 569 48.65 36.64 2.12
CA LEU A 569 48.19 36.04 0.88
C LEU A 569 48.77 34.65 0.68
N ALA A 570 50.09 34.45 0.91
CA ALA A 570 50.75 33.15 0.83
C ALA A 570 50.09 32.11 1.79
N LEU A 571 49.80 32.53 3.02
CA LEU A 571 49.14 31.71 4.03
C LEU A 571 47.73 31.32 3.61
N LYS A 572 46.93 32.27 3.06
CA LYS A 572 45.56 31.99 2.58
C LYS A 572 45.59 31.06 1.35
N LEU A 573 46.56 31.22 0.45
CA LEU A 573 46.76 30.33 -0.68
C LEU A 573 47.13 28.90 -0.26
N ALA A 574 48.00 28.73 0.75
CA ALA A 574 48.35 27.44 1.29
C ALA A 574 47.14 26.71 1.88
N ARG A 575 46.27 27.43 2.59
CA ARG A 575 45.01 26.89 3.09
C ARG A 575 44.05 26.43 1.97
N LEU A 576 44.00 27.16 0.84
CA LEU A 576 43.19 26.75 -0.30
C LEU A 576 43.80 25.56 -1.07
N HIS A 577 45.12 25.39 -1.04
CA HIS A 577 45.82 24.29 -1.70
C HIS A 577 45.52 22.94 -1.00
N ASP A 578 45.52 22.91 0.34
CA ASP A 578 45.16 21.72 1.12
C ASP A 578 43.77 21.16 0.72
N VAL A 579 42.84 22.01 0.28
CA VAL A 579 41.47 21.59 -0.14
C VAL A 579 41.42 20.99 -1.54
N ARG A 580 42.37 21.36 -2.44
CA ARG A 580 42.43 20.85 -3.83
C ARG A 580 43.24 19.57 -3.95
N GLY A 581 44.20 19.35 -3.06
CA GLY A 581 45.04 18.14 -3.03
C GLY A 581 44.30 16.85 -2.67
N ASP A 582 43.10 16.94 -2.07
CA ASP A 582 42.23 15.79 -1.77
C ASP A 582 41.45 15.25 -3.01
N ARG A 583 41.84 15.65 -4.23
CA ARG A 583 41.17 15.20 -5.47
C ARG A 583 42.02 14.30 -6.37
N GLU A 584 43.26 13.99 -6.01
CA GLU A 584 44.06 12.93 -6.64
C GLU A 584 44.13 11.72 -5.69
#